data_9ebf358b8d30b586ed5434cf4c87cd17
#
_entry.id   9ebf358b8d30b586ed5434cf4c87cd17
#
_cell.length_a   1.000
_cell.length_b   1.000
_cell.length_c   1.000
_cell.angle_alpha   90.00
_cell.angle_beta   90.00
_cell.angle_gamma   90.00
#
_symmetry.space_group_name_H-M   'P 1'
#
loop_
_entity.id
_entity.type
_entity.pdbx_description
1 polymer ?
#
loop_
_entity_poly.entity_id
_entity_poly.type
_entity_poly.pdbx_seq_one_letter_code
_entity_poly.pdbx_strand_id
1 'polypeptide(L)'
;MGAVPLPAAPPLLYEEPALAALTGGALRPGGVTLTRELLTCCRPAPGARVLDVGCGPGHSLAVLADEFGLEVSGVDPSTAMLLRAARRVPQATLARGRVEALPYAAGSFDALLCECVLSLGEDEQRSLAEMDRVLRPGGLLLLTDIYSRDGGRAPQLAVTTCLSRALPLTAITDTLTRTGYSLPLVRDRSDLLKQLAGQIIFSCGSLEQFWALFMDPDNARRTVCTLAGARLGYYALVAVKGEHHG
;
A
#
# COMPACT_ATOMS: atom_id res chain seq x y z
N MET A 1 34.51 22.32 10.35
CA MET A 1 33.11 22.74 10.16
C MET A 1 32.28 21.47 10.30
N GLY A 2 31.65 21.28 11.48
CA GLY A 2 30.82 20.11 11.75
C GLY A 2 29.51 20.22 10.96
N ALA A 3 29.16 19.17 10.24
CA ALA A 3 27.86 19.07 9.59
C ALA A 3 26.77 19.09 10.68
N VAL A 4 25.89 20.09 10.64
CA VAL A 4 24.68 20.12 11.44
C VAL A 4 23.83 18.91 11.02
N PRO A 5 23.48 17.98 11.95
CA PRO A 5 22.61 16.90 11.58
C PRO A 5 21.27 17.46 11.11
N LEU A 6 20.83 17.08 9.92
CA LEU A 6 19.48 17.39 9.44
C LEU A 6 18.48 16.89 10.49
N PRO A 7 17.45 17.69 10.85
CA PRO A 7 16.41 17.25 11.76
C PRO A 7 15.84 15.94 11.25
N ALA A 8 15.68 14.97 12.15
CA ALA A 8 15.03 13.70 11.83
C ALA A 8 13.65 14.03 11.23
N ALA A 9 13.35 13.46 10.06
CA ALA A 9 12.02 13.58 9.48
C ALA A 9 10.99 13.13 10.53
N PRO A 10 9.83 13.79 10.65
CA PRO A 10 8.80 13.39 11.60
C PRO A 10 8.47 11.90 11.36
N PRO A 11 8.20 11.13 12.43
CA PRO A 11 7.87 9.72 12.29
C PRO A 11 6.70 9.58 11.32
N LEU A 12 6.81 8.64 10.38
CA LEU A 12 5.73 8.34 9.46
C LEU A 12 4.54 7.85 10.31
N LEU A 13 3.35 8.32 10.00
CA LEU A 13 2.11 7.93 10.70
C LEU A 13 2.03 6.42 10.92
N TYR A 14 2.49 5.64 9.93
CA TYR A 14 2.47 4.18 9.95
C TYR A 14 3.47 3.53 10.92
N GLU A 15 4.44 4.27 11.44
CA GLU A 15 5.41 3.80 12.44
C GLU A 15 4.88 3.88 13.87
N GLU A 16 3.81 4.66 14.09
CA GLU A 16 3.24 4.91 15.41
C GLU A 16 2.67 3.63 16.05
N PRO A 17 3.13 3.27 17.26
CA PRO A 17 2.65 2.06 17.95
C PRO A 17 1.14 2.09 18.23
N ALA A 18 0.58 3.27 18.49
CA ALA A 18 -0.86 3.44 18.72
C ALA A 18 -1.67 2.98 17.52
N LEU A 19 -1.19 3.23 16.30
CA LEU A 19 -1.84 2.81 15.08
C LEU A 19 -1.85 1.29 14.91
N ALA A 20 -0.72 0.64 15.19
CA ALA A 20 -0.60 -0.81 15.15
C ALA A 20 -1.53 -1.50 16.16
N ALA A 21 -1.70 -0.93 17.36
CA ALA A 21 -2.59 -1.45 18.38
C ALA A 21 -4.07 -1.37 17.97
N LEU A 22 -4.48 -0.28 17.29
CA LEU A 22 -5.86 -0.05 16.86
C LEU A 22 -6.32 -0.96 15.71
N THR A 23 -5.39 -1.42 14.88
CA THR A 23 -5.72 -2.09 13.61
C THR A 23 -5.25 -3.54 13.54
N GLY A 24 -4.78 -4.09 14.66
CA GLY A 24 -4.17 -5.44 14.66
C GLY A 24 -2.90 -5.52 13.82
N GLY A 25 -2.28 -4.37 13.54
CA GLY A 25 -1.00 -4.24 12.84
C GLY A 25 -1.09 -4.08 11.31
N ALA A 26 -2.22 -4.41 10.68
CA ALA A 26 -2.41 -4.20 9.24
C ALA A 26 -3.31 -2.98 9.00
N LEU A 27 -2.69 -1.80 8.88
CA LEU A 27 -3.41 -0.54 8.74
C LEU A 27 -3.88 -0.29 7.31
N ARG A 28 -4.71 -1.15 6.80
CA ARG A 28 -5.38 -0.95 5.51
C ARG A 28 -6.77 -1.56 5.52
N PRO A 29 -7.70 -1.04 4.70
CA PRO A 29 -9.02 -1.63 4.56
C PRO A 29 -8.94 -3.11 4.19
N GLY A 30 -9.67 -3.97 4.90
CA GLY A 30 -9.68 -5.42 4.66
C GLY A 30 -8.49 -6.20 5.25
N GLY A 31 -7.41 -5.53 5.65
CA GLY A 31 -6.24 -6.17 6.25
C GLY A 31 -5.75 -7.36 5.42
N VAL A 32 -5.21 -8.39 6.09
CA VAL A 32 -4.71 -9.61 5.43
C VAL A 32 -5.81 -10.50 4.83
N THR A 33 -7.07 -10.28 5.19
CA THR A 33 -8.19 -11.02 4.58
C THR A 33 -8.33 -10.68 3.10
N LEU A 34 -8.21 -9.39 2.74
CA LEU A 34 -8.22 -8.97 1.34
C LEU A 34 -7.02 -9.53 0.57
N THR A 35 -5.84 -9.56 1.19
CA THR A 35 -4.65 -10.21 0.60
C THR A 35 -4.92 -11.66 0.25
N ARG A 36 -5.52 -12.44 1.18
CA ARG A 36 -5.91 -13.85 0.94
C ARG A 36 -6.93 -13.98 -0.19
N GLU A 37 -7.94 -13.11 -0.23
CA GLU A 37 -8.94 -13.09 -1.30
C GLU A 37 -8.28 -12.90 -2.68
N LEU A 38 -7.38 -11.92 -2.82
CA LEU A 38 -6.68 -11.66 -4.07
C LEU A 38 -5.79 -12.83 -4.49
N LEU A 39 -4.99 -13.36 -3.56
CA LEU A 39 -4.12 -14.52 -3.83
C LEU A 39 -4.93 -15.78 -4.21
N THR A 40 -6.08 -15.98 -3.58
CA THR A 40 -6.98 -17.08 -3.94
C THR A 40 -7.57 -16.91 -5.34
N CYS A 41 -7.84 -15.67 -5.77
CA CYS A 41 -8.35 -15.38 -7.11
C CYS A 41 -7.30 -15.58 -8.20
N CYS A 42 -6.07 -15.12 -8.00
CA CYS A 42 -5.04 -15.15 -9.05
C CYS A 42 -4.09 -16.35 -8.96
N ARG A 43 -4.00 -17.03 -7.81
CA ARG A 43 -3.25 -18.26 -7.55
C ARG A 43 -1.84 -18.25 -8.15
N PRO A 44 -0.90 -17.46 -7.64
CA PRO A 44 0.50 -17.56 -8.04
C PRO A 44 0.98 -19.01 -7.93
N ALA A 45 1.86 -19.43 -8.82
CA ALA A 45 2.41 -20.79 -8.77
C ALA A 45 3.17 -21.02 -7.44
N PRO A 46 3.12 -22.24 -6.86
CA PRO A 46 3.92 -22.54 -5.67
C PRO A 46 5.40 -22.23 -5.91
N GLY A 47 6.06 -21.60 -4.94
CA GLY A 47 7.45 -21.16 -5.07
C GLY A 47 7.66 -19.94 -5.96
N ALA A 48 6.60 -19.29 -6.46
CA ALA A 48 6.73 -18.05 -7.21
C ALA A 48 7.39 -16.96 -6.35
N ARG A 49 8.26 -16.17 -6.96
CA ARG A 49 8.96 -15.05 -6.33
C ARG A 49 8.04 -13.83 -6.26
N VAL A 50 7.69 -13.42 -5.07
CA VAL A 50 6.76 -12.30 -4.85
C VAL A 50 7.44 -11.17 -4.09
N LEU A 51 7.29 -9.94 -4.59
CA LEU A 51 7.71 -8.73 -3.89
C LEU A 51 6.50 -8.04 -3.28
N ASP A 52 6.55 -7.81 -1.97
CA ASP A 52 5.62 -6.93 -1.25
C ASP A 52 6.21 -5.51 -1.22
N VAL A 53 5.63 -4.60 -1.99
CA VAL A 53 6.05 -3.21 -2.11
C VAL A 53 5.40 -2.38 -1.01
N GLY A 54 6.21 -1.79 -0.13
CA GLY A 54 5.75 -1.16 1.10
C GLY A 54 5.30 -2.21 2.12
N CYS A 55 6.13 -3.22 2.34
CA CYS A 55 5.79 -4.40 3.14
C CYS A 55 5.49 -4.09 4.62
N GLY A 56 5.81 -2.89 5.10
CA GLY A 56 5.59 -2.50 6.49
C GLY A 56 6.17 -3.53 7.47
N PRO A 57 5.42 -3.92 8.52
CA PRO A 57 5.88 -4.88 9.51
C PRO A 57 5.70 -6.35 9.07
N GLY A 58 5.45 -6.63 7.78
CA GLY A 58 5.46 -7.96 7.18
C GLY A 58 4.20 -8.80 7.35
N HIS A 59 3.03 -8.20 7.57
CA HIS A 59 1.77 -8.97 7.72
C HIS A 59 1.39 -9.71 6.44
N SER A 60 1.50 -9.05 5.28
CA SER A 60 1.25 -9.68 3.99
C SER A 60 2.33 -10.68 3.64
N LEU A 61 3.61 -10.38 3.94
CA LEU A 61 4.71 -11.32 3.75
C LEU A 61 4.48 -12.65 4.46
N ALA A 62 3.94 -12.62 5.70
CA ALA A 62 3.62 -13.84 6.44
C ALA A 62 2.53 -14.65 5.72
N VAL A 63 1.46 -14.01 5.24
CA VAL A 63 0.42 -14.69 4.45
C VAL A 63 0.99 -15.32 3.18
N LEU A 64 1.79 -14.54 2.42
CA LEU A 64 2.43 -15.00 1.18
C LEU A 64 3.31 -16.24 1.42
N ALA A 65 4.14 -16.21 2.47
CA ALA A 65 5.08 -17.28 2.78
C ALA A 65 4.39 -18.49 3.41
N ASP A 66 3.63 -18.27 4.50
CA ASP A 66 3.18 -19.36 5.38
C ASP A 66 1.92 -20.04 4.84
N GLU A 67 1.03 -19.30 4.15
CA GLU A 67 -0.24 -19.85 3.68
C GLU A 67 -0.22 -20.23 2.19
N PHE A 68 0.59 -19.51 1.38
CA PHE A 68 0.66 -19.74 -0.06
C PHE A 68 1.97 -20.37 -0.54
N GLY A 69 2.96 -20.55 0.35
CA GLY A 69 4.24 -21.20 0.04
C GLY A 69 5.06 -20.47 -1.03
N LEU A 70 5.01 -19.12 -1.02
CA LEU A 70 5.69 -18.28 -1.99
C LEU A 70 7.09 -17.88 -1.49
N GLU A 71 8.01 -17.63 -2.42
CA GLU A 71 9.31 -17.05 -2.12
C GLU A 71 9.15 -15.53 -2.00
N VAL A 72 9.32 -15.00 -0.79
CA VAL A 72 8.93 -13.62 -0.48
C VAL A 72 10.10 -12.67 -0.34
N SER A 73 9.97 -11.52 -0.96
CA SER A 73 10.79 -10.34 -0.74
C SER A 73 9.94 -9.16 -0.30
N GLY A 74 10.49 -8.26 0.50
CA GLY A 74 9.81 -7.05 0.94
C GLY A 74 10.67 -5.82 0.76
N VAL A 75 10.05 -4.71 0.38
CA VAL A 75 10.71 -3.40 0.32
C VAL A 75 9.90 -2.37 1.08
N ASP A 76 10.58 -1.57 1.92
CA ASP A 76 9.97 -0.49 2.70
C ASP A 76 10.99 0.63 2.94
N PRO A 77 10.61 1.92 2.92
CA PRO A 77 11.52 3.01 3.24
C PRO A 77 11.92 3.06 4.73
N SER A 78 11.10 2.48 5.62
CA SER A 78 11.29 2.51 7.06
C SER A 78 12.15 1.33 7.55
N THR A 79 13.32 1.65 8.10
CA THR A 79 14.18 0.65 8.76
C THR A 79 13.45 0.00 9.97
N ALA A 80 12.64 0.77 10.70
CA ALA A 80 11.89 0.27 11.84
C ALA A 80 10.86 -0.78 11.42
N MET A 81 10.18 -0.57 10.29
CA MET A 81 9.24 -1.54 9.71
C MET A 81 9.96 -2.79 9.21
N LEU A 82 11.08 -2.65 8.52
CA LEU A 82 11.88 -3.78 8.05
C LEU A 82 12.39 -4.65 9.20
N LEU A 83 12.80 -4.05 10.32
CA LEU A 83 13.19 -4.80 11.51
C LEU A 83 12.02 -5.60 12.12
N ARG A 84 10.80 -5.07 12.07
CA ARG A 84 9.60 -5.79 12.50
C ARG A 84 9.25 -6.92 11.51
N ALA A 85 9.37 -6.67 10.21
CA ALA A 85 9.15 -7.66 9.15
C ALA A 85 10.15 -8.82 9.27
N ALA A 86 11.45 -8.54 9.49
CA ALA A 86 12.49 -9.56 9.67
C ALA A 86 12.22 -10.49 10.87
N ARG A 87 11.62 -9.96 11.94
CA ARG A 87 11.24 -10.78 13.09
C ARG A 87 10.00 -11.63 12.82
N ARG A 88 9.08 -11.15 11.99
CA ARG A 88 7.83 -11.84 11.65
C ARG A 88 8.03 -12.92 10.60
N VAL A 89 8.86 -12.65 9.60
CA VAL A 89 9.11 -13.53 8.45
C VAL A 89 10.63 -13.65 8.25
N PRO A 90 11.34 -14.43 9.08
CA PRO A 90 12.81 -14.52 9.03
C PRO A 90 13.36 -15.02 7.69
N GLN A 91 12.56 -15.75 6.91
CA GLN A 91 12.91 -16.27 5.58
C GLN A 91 12.78 -15.22 4.47
N ALA A 92 12.15 -14.07 4.71
CA ALA A 92 11.95 -13.05 3.70
C ALA A 92 13.25 -12.30 3.37
N THR A 93 13.47 -12.02 2.09
CA THR A 93 14.53 -11.10 1.66
C THR A 93 14.02 -9.66 1.75
N LEU A 94 14.63 -8.85 2.60
CA LEU A 94 14.17 -7.49 2.86
C LEU A 94 15.17 -6.46 2.36
N ALA A 95 14.67 -5.41 1.72
CA ALA A 95 15.48 -4.29 1.26
C ALA A 95 14.86 -2.96 1.66
N ARG A 96 15.71 -1.95 1.91
CA ARG A 96 15.25 -0.59 2.09
C ARG A 96 15.13 0.09 0.73
N GLY A 97 13.96 0.65 0.43
CA GLY A 97 13.71 1.31 -0.85
C GLY A 97 12.35 2.00 -0.87
N ARG A 98 12.11 2.77 -1.92
CA ARG A 98 10.84 3.45 -2.20
C ARG A 98 10.23 2.84 -3.46
N VAL A 99 8.93 2.96 -3.61
CA VAL A 99 8.20 2.44 -4.78
C VAL A 99 8.67 3.06 -6.10
N GLU A 100 9.15 4.30 -6.07
CA GLU A 100 9.68 5.01 -7.25
C GLU A 100 11.12 4.61 -7.64
N ALA A 101 11.77 3.77 -6.82
CA ALA A 101 13.16 3.30 -7.07
C ALA A 101 13.38 1.96 -6.36
N LEU A 102 12.90 0.88 -6.97
CA LEU A 102 12.97 -0.47 -6.41
C LEU A 102 14.40 -1.05 -6.59
N PRO A 103 15.05 -1.53 -5.51
CA PRO A 103 16.44 -1.98 -5.54
C PRO A 103 16.59 -3.41 -6.10
N TYR A 104 15.90 -3.70 -7.19
CA TYR A 104 15.88 -5.02 -7.82
C TYR A 104 16.12 -4.91 -9.33
N ALA A 105 16.64 -5.97 -9.94
CA ALA A 105 16.81 -6.05 -11.38
C ALA A 105 15.46 -6.16 -12.11
N ALA A 106 15.44 -5.84 -13.41
CA ALA A 106 14.27 -6.02 -14.25
C ALA A 106 13.84 -7.50 -14.30
N GLY A 107 12.55 -7.77 -14.29
CA GLY A 107 11.98 -9.12 -14.41
C GLY A 107 12.33 -10.06 -13.24
N SER A 108 12.67 -9.53 -12.07
CA SER A 108 13.08 -10.33 -10.91
C SER A 108 11.95 -11.10 -10.26
N PHE A 109 10.69 -10.68 -10.43
CA PHE A 109 9.55 -11.21 -9.70
C PHE A 109 8.46 -11.75 -10.62
N ASP A 110 7.82 -12.82 -10.14
CA ASP A 110 6.67 -13.48 -10.78
C ASP A 110 5.37 -12.76 -10.43
N ALA A 111 5.31 -12.14 -9.23
CA ALA A 111 4.20 -11.32 -8.80
C ALA A 111 4.66 -10.15 -7.91
N LEU A 112 3.89 -9.07 -7.94
CA LEU A 112 4.02 -7.92 -7.03
C LEU A 112 2.73 -7.76 -6.24
N LEU A 113 2.86 -7.46 -4.95
CA LEU A 113 1.79 -6.99 -4.08
C LEU A 113 2.11 -5.55 -3.68
N CYS A 114 1.13 -4.64 -3.82
CA CYS A 114 1.27 -3.23 -3.43
C CYS A 114 -0.05 -2.78 -2.81
N GLU A 115 -0.08 -2.65 -1.48
CA GLU A 115 -1.30 -2.40 -0.70
C GLU A 115 -1.20 -1.08 0.06
N CYS A 116 -2.00 -0.07 -0.32
CA CYS A 116 -1.99 1.30 0.24
C CYS A 116 -0.61 1.99 0.17
N VAL A 117 0.10 1.81 -0.93
CA VAL A 117 1.45 2.35 -1.12
C VAL A 117 1.54 3.24 -2.35
N LEU A 118 0.81 2.93 -3.43
CA LEU A 118 0.83 3.73 -4.66
C LEU A 118 0.42 5.18 -4.37
N SER A 119 -0.61 5.40 -3.56
CA SER A 119 -1.07 6.71 -3.11
C SER A 119 -0.13 7.42 -2.11
N LEU A 120 0.88 6.73 -1.58
CA LEU A 120 1.94 7.32 -0.76
C LEU A 120 3.14 7.78 -1.60
N GLY A 121 3.28 7.25 -2.82
CA GLY A 121 4.33 7.61 -3.75
C GLY A 121 4.25 9.09 -4.16
N GLU A 122 5.40 9.71 -4.43
CA GLU A 122 5.48 11.10 -4.87
C GLU A 122 5.16 11.24 -6.37
N ASP A 123 5.45 10.18 -7.13
CA ASP A 123 5.25 10.09 -8.58
C ASP A 123 4.63 8.72 -8.92
N GLU A 124 3.34 8.71 -9.23
CA GLU A 124 2.59 7.51 -9.58
C GLU A 124 3.12 6.86 -10.86
N GLN A 125 3.43 7.66 -11.89
CA GLN A 125 3.88 7.13 -13.17
C GLN A 125 5.22 6.40 -12.99
N ARG A 126 6.12 7.00 -12.22
CA ARG A 126 7.40 6.40 -11.88
C ARG A 126 7.23 5.16 -11.00
N SER A 127 6.29 5.19 -10.05
CA SER A 127 5.97 4.04 -9.22
C SER A 127 5.46 2.86 -10.04
N LEU A 128 4.52 3.09 -10.96
CA LEU A 128 4.00 2.06 -11.86
C LEU A 128 5.10 1.56 -12.82
N ALA A 129 5.96 2.44 -13.35
CA ALA A 129 7.07 2.06 -14.21
C ALA A 129 8.12 1.20 -13.50
N GLU A 130 8.44 1.48 -12.22
CA GLU A 130 9.36 0.66 -11.44
C GLU A 130 8.77 -0.72 -11.10
N MET A 131 7.48 -0.77 -10.74
CA MET A 131 6.77 -2.03 -10.56
C MET A 131 6.74 -2.84 -11.88
N ASP A 132 6.46 -2.18 -13.00
CA ASP A 132 6.53 -2.83 -14.32
C ASP A 132 7.94 -3.37 -14.60
N ARG A 133 8.97 -2.58 -14.38
CA ARG A 133 10.36 -2.97 -14.63
C ARG A 133 10.77 -4.23 -13.87
N VAL A 134 10.43 -4.35 -12.60
CA VAL A 134 10.87 -5.48 -11.78
C VAL A 134 9.99 -6.72 -11.95
N LEU A 135 8.77 -6.58 -12.49
CA LEU A 135 7.85 -7.65 -12.79
C LEU A 135 8.20 -8.28 -14.15
N ARG A 136 8.29 -9.62 -14.20
CA ARG A 136 8.54 -10.33 -15.47
C ARG A 136 7.35 -10.25 -16.42
N PRO A 137 7.53 -10.43 -17.73
CA PRO A 137 6.43 -10.65 -18.66
C PRO A 137 5.53 -11.82 -18.18
N GLY A 138 4.23 -11.70 -18.34
CA GLY A 138 3.25 -12.66 -17.80
C GLY A 138 3.09 -12.62 -16.29
N GLY A 139 3.79 -11.73 -15.57
CA GLY A 139 3.72 -11.61 -14.11
C GLY A 139 2.45 -10.93 -13.63
N LEU A 140 2.13 -11.15 -12.34
CA LEU A 140 0.93 -10.66 -11.68
C LEU A 140 1.23 -9.37 -10.90
N LEU A 141 0.38 -8.34 -11.04
CA LEU A 141 0.40 -7.14 -10.21
C LEU A 141 -0.91 -7.07 -9.43
N LEU A 142 -0.81 -7.16 -8.11
CA LEU A 142 -1.93 -7.04 -7.17
C LEU A 142 -1.87 -5.67 -6.50
N LEU A 143 -2.86 -4.83 -6.76
CA LEU A 143 -2.96 -3.49 -6.19
C LEU A 143 -4.22 -3.35 -5.36
N THR A 144 -4.08 -2.75 -4.17
CA THR A 144 -5.20 -2.25 -3.39
C THR A 144 -4.87 -0.87 -2.87
N ASP A 145 -5.73 0.12 -3.08
CA ASP A 145 -5.46 1.48 -2.61
C ASP A 145 -6.73 2.33 -2.54
N ILE A 146 -6.58 3.52 -1.99
CA ILE A 146 -7.60 4.56 -2.00
C ILE A 146 -7.71 5.18 -3.40
N TYR A 147 -8.92 5.52 -3.82
CA TYR A 147 -9.15 6.25 -5.06
C TYR A 147 -10.19 7.36 -4.89
N SER A 148 -10.13 8.39 -5.75
CA SER A 148 -11.15 9.42 -5.86
C SER A 148 -12.30 8.95 -6.76
N ARG A 149 -13.53 8.96 -6.25
CA ARG A 149 -14.73 8.48 -6.98
C ARG A 149 -15.23 9.46 -8.05
N ASP A 150 -14.96 10.74 -7.85
CA ASP A 150 -15.45 11.82 -8.73
C ASP A 150 -14.35 12.49 -9.53
N GLY A 151 -13.13 11.99 -9.46
CA GLY A 151 -11.96 12.62 -10.08
C GLY A 151 -11.57 13.96 -9.43
N GLY A 152 -12.19 14.28 -8.29
CA GLY A 152 -11.90 15.48 -7.52
C GLY A 152 -10.45 15.52 -7.02
N ARG A 153 -10.01 16.71 -6.63
CA ARG A 153 -8.69 16.91 -6.05
C ARG A 153 -8.57 16.11 -4.75
N ALA A 154 -7.46 15.39 -4.59
CA ALA A 154 -7.18 14.68 -3.35
C ALA A 154 -7.21 15.63 -2.14
N PRO A 155 -7.71 15.18 -0.98
CA PRO A 155 -7.81 16.01 0.21
C PRO A 155 -6.43 16.44 0.69
N GLN A 156 -6.26 17.73 1.01
CA GLN A 156 -5.05 18.23 1.63
C GLN A 156 -5.13 18.02 3.15
N LEU A 157 -4.32 17.10 3.65
CA LEU A 157 -4.27 16.75 5.06
C LEU A 157 -2.98 17.27 5.70
N ALA A 158 -3.03 17.50 7.00
CA ALA A 158 -1.86 17.95 7.78
C ALA A 158 -0.74 16.90 7.87
N VAL A 159 -1.07 15.62 7.61
CA VAL A 159 -0.12 14.51 7.55
C VAL A 159 -0.28 13.76 6.24
N THR A 160 0.82 13.23 5.72
CA THR A 160 0.80 12.41 4.51
C THR A 160 0.27 11.02 4.83
N THR A 161 -0.80 10.63 4.16
CA THR A 161 -1.41 9.31 4.24
C THR A 161 -1.84 8.84 2.85
N CYS A 162 -2.24 7.59 2.70
CA CYS A 162 -2.84 7.10 1.46
C CYS A 162 -4.10 7.90 1.02
N LEU A 163 -4.76 8.58 1.96
CA LEU A 163 -5.90 9.46 1.66
C LEU A 163 -5.50 10.77 0.97
N SER A 164 -4.23 11.19 1.11
CA SER A 164 -3.75 12.51 0.68
C SER A 164 -3.52 12.63 -0.84
N ARG A 165 -3.40 11.51 -1.55
CA ARG A 165 -3.08 11.47 -3.00
C ARG A 165 -3.96 10.50 -3.77
N ALA A 166 -5.22 10.35 -3.34
CA ALA A 166 -6.18 9.49 -4.03
C ALA A 166 -6.40 9.94 -5.48
N LEU A 167 -6.10 9.08 -6.43
CA LEU A 167 -6.29 9.30 -7.86
C LEU A 167 -7.61 8.70 -8.33
N PRO A 168 -8.17 9.14 -9.47
CA PRO A 168 -9.27 8.42 -10.09
C PRO A 168 -8.84 6.99 -10.45
N LEU A 169 -9.70 6.01 -10.18
CA LEU A 169 -9.41 4.61 -10.53
C LEU A 169 -9.16 4.43 -12.02
N THR A 170 -9.87 5.20 -12.85
CA THR A 170 -9.68 5.22 -14.31
C THR A 170 -8.26 5.64 -14.71
N ALA A 171 -7.64 6.59 -14.03
CA ALA A 171 -6.27 7.00 -14.33
C ALA A 171 -5.28 5.82 -14.15
N ILE A 172 -5.46 5.03 -13.10
CA ILE A 172 -4.64 3.84 -12.82
C ILE A 172 -4.90 2.74 -13.85
N THR A 173 -6.17 2.40 -14.11
CA THR A 173 -6.54 1.34 -15.07
C THR A 173 -6.14 1.69 -16.50
N ASP A 174 -6.31 2.94 -16.92
CA ASP A 174 -5.90 3.42 -18.24
C ASP A 174 -4.38 3.38 -18.41
N THR A 175 -3.63 3.74 -17.36
CA THR A 175 -2.17 3.65 -17.40
C THR A 175 -1.73 2.21 -17.55
N LEU A 176 -2.23 1.29 -16.75
CA LEU A 176 -1.91 -0.13 -16.83
C LEU A 176 -2.28 -0.73 -18.19
N THR A 177 -3.47 -0.41 -18.71
CA THR A 177 -3.90 -0.90 -20.03
C THR A 177 -3.00 -0.37 -21.15
N ARG A 178 -2.63 0.91 -21.13
CA ARG A 178 -1.72 1.51 -22.12
C ARG A 178 -0.31 0.92 -22.06
N THR A 179 0.12 0.46 -20.91
CA THR A 179 1.41 -0.22 -20.73
C THR A 179 1.34 -1.74 -20.95
N GLY A 180 0.23 -2.24 -21.51
CA GLY A 180 0.11 -3.62 -21.96
C GLY A 180 -0.39 -4.61 -20.92
N TYR A 181 -0.92 -4.14 -19.79
CA TYR A 181 -1.55 -5.03 -18.81
C TYR A 181 -2.98 -5.39 -19.21
N SER A 182 -3.36 -6.64 -19.02
CA SER A 182 -4.76 -7.06 -18.91
C SER A 182 -5.21 -6.95 -17.46
N LEU A 183 -6.49 -6.62 -17.24
CA LEU A 183 -7.08 -6.38 -15.93
C LEU A 183 -8.20 -7.38 -15.63
N PRO A 184 -7.87 -8.64 -15.30
CA PRO A 184 -8.87 -9.68 -15.05
C PRO A 184 -9.76 -9.41 -13.83
N LEU A 185 -9.31 -8.55 -12.91
CA LEU A 185 -10.10 -8.17 -11.75
C LEU A 185 -9.91 -6.68 -11.44
N VAL A 186 -11.01 -5.94 -11.41
CA VAL A 186 -11.09 -4.59 -10.85
C VAL A 186 -12.37 -4.51 -10.02
N ARG A 187 -12.27 -4.28 -8.72
CA ARG A 187 -13.41 -4.25 -7.79
C ARG A 187 -13.37 -3.02 -6.90
N ASP A 188 -14.50 -2.36 -6.76
CA ASP A 188 -14.73 -1.41 -5.66
C ASP A 188 -14.91 -2.18 -4.35
N ARG A 189 -14.07 -1.88 -3.38
CA ARG A 189 -14.05 -2.44 -2.03
C ARG A 189 -14.20 -1.36 -0.96
N SER A 190 -14.93 -0.31 -1.29
CA SER A 190 -15.20 0.81 -0.38
C SER A 190 -16.01 0.43 0.84
N ASP A 191 -16.65 -0.74 0.82
CA ASP A 191 -17.22 -1.41 2.01
C ASP A 191 -16.15 -1.61 3.09
N LEU A 192 -14.95 -2.05 2.71
CA LEU A 192 -13.84 -2.28 3.63
C LEU A 192 -13.29 -0.97 4.22
N LEU A 193 -13.27 0.12 3.44
CA LEU A 193 -12.90 1.44 3.96
C LEU A 193 -13.89 1.92 5.02
N LYS A 194 -15.19 1.72 4.80
CA LYS A 194 -16.24 2.03 5.78
C LYS A 194 -16.10 1.17 7.04
N GLN A 195 -15.81 -0.12 6.88
CA GLN A 195 -15.59 -1.03 8.02
C GLN A 195 -14.39 -0.57 8.85
N LEU A 196 -13.25 -0.21 8.22
CA LEU A 196 -12.09 0.32 8.93
C LEU A 196 -12.43 1.61 9.69
N ALA A 197 -13.14 2.55 9.07
CA ALA A 197 -13.60 3.76 9.74
C ALA A 197 -14.49 3.45 10.95
N GLY A 198 -15.41 2.49 10.82
CA GLY A 198 -16.25 2.01 11.94
C GLY A 198 -15.43 1.40 13.07
N GLN A 199 -14.43 0.58 12.77
CA GLN A 199 -13.51 0.00 13.77
C GLN A 199 -12.72 1.09 14.51
N ILE A 200 -12.22 2.09 13.78
CA ILE A 200 -11.53 3.24 14.37
C ILE A 200 -12.45 4.02 15.31
N ILE A 201 -13.69 4.30 14.89
CA ILE A 201 -14.68 4.99 15.71
C ILE A 201 -15.00 4.17 16.96
N PHE A 202 -15.20 2.86 16.83
CA PHE A 202 -15.46 1.98 17.95
C PHE A 202 -14.31 1.96 18.96
N SER A 203 -13.07 1.98 18.49
CA SER A 203 -11.88 1.91 19.35
C SER A 203 -11.49 3.26 19.96
N CYS A 204 -11.68 4.36 19.25
CA CYS A 204 -11.24 5.70 19.66
C CYS A 204 -12.39 6.62 20.09
N GLY A 205 -13.66 6.21 19.92
CA GLY A 205 -14.84 7.04 20.19
C GLY A 205 -15.25 7.90 18.99
N SER A 206 -14.29 8.47 18.23
CA SER A 206 -14.56 9.23 17.00
C SER A 206 -13.36 9.26 16.07
N LEU A 207 -13.58 9.65 14.81
CA LEU A 207 -12.47 9.94 13.87
C LEU A 207 -11.64 11.14 14.32
N GLU A 208 -12.24 12.14 14.95
CA GLU A 208 -11.52 13.30 15.49
C GLU A 208 -10.55 12.87 16.60
N GLN A 209 -11.00 12.04 17.53
CA GLN A 209 -10.14 11.47 18.59
C GLN A 209 -9.01 10.59 18.02
N PHE A 210 -9.30 9.83 16.97
CA PHE A 210 -8.26 9.07 16.27
C PHE A 210 -7.19 9.99 15.68
N TRP A 211 -7.57 11.03 14.93
CA TRP A 211 -6.60 11.94 14.33
C TRP A 211 -5.84 12.77 15.37
N ALA A 212 -6.47 13.07 16.52
CA ALA A 212 -5.82 13.76 17.63
C ALA A 212 -4.67 12.96 18.29
N LEU A 213 -4.54 11.65 17.99
CA LEU A 213 -3.36 10.87 18.39
C LEU A 213 -2.09 11.26 17.61
N PHE A 214 -2.22 11.93 16.46
CA PHE A 214 -1.13 12.21 15.53
C PHE A 214 -0.95 13.69 15.20
N MET A 215 -1.89 14.52 15.62
CA MET A 215 -1.86 15.97 15.36
C MET A 215 -2.61 16.72 16.47
N ASP A 216 -2.49 18.04 16.47
CA ASP A 216 -3.26 18.88 17.40
C ASP A 216 -4.78 18.82 17.11
N PRO A 217 -5.63 19.12 18.10
CA PRO A 217 -7.09 18.98 17.97
C PRO A 217 -7.72 19.77 16.82
N ASP A 218 -7.20 20.97 16.50
CA ASP A 218 -7.73 21.80 15.42
C ASP A 218 -7.43 21.19 14.05
N ASN A 219 -6.23 20.67 13.86
CA ASN A 219 -5.87 19.92 12.65
C ASN A 219 -6.64 18.60 12.54
N ALA A 220 -6.88 17.90 13.65
CA ALA A 220 -7.70 16.68 13.68
C ALA A 220 -9.13 16.96 13.19
N ARG A 221 -9.77 18.02 13.71
CA ARG A 221 -11.11 18.45 13.28
C ARG A 221 -11.16 18.84 11.81
N ARG A 222 -10.19 19.63 11.33
CA ARG A 222 -10.08 20.02 9.92
C ARG A 222 -9.91 18.80 9.03
N THR A 223 -9.10 17.82 9.43
CA THR A 223 -8.90 16.58 8.71
C THR A 223 -10.22 15.81 8.55
N VAL A 224 -11.00 15.66 9.63
CA VAL A 224 -12.32 15.00 9.56
C VAL A 224 -13.27 15.75 8.64
N CYS A 225 -13.37 17.08 8.74
CA CYS A 225 -14.22 17.88 7.86
C CYS A 225 -13.79 17.75 6.39
N THR A 226 -12.49 17.77 6.11
CA THR A 226 -11.95 17.60 4.75
C THR A 226 -12.28 16.22 4.18
N LEU A 227 -12.10 15.17 4.99
CA LEU A 227 -12.42 13.79 4.59
C LEU A 227 -13.91 13.54 4.39
N ALA A 228 -14.77 14.18 5.19
CA ALA A 228 -16.22 14.09 5.03
C ALA A 228 -16.71 14.65 3.70
N GLY A 229 -16.03 15.67 3.16
CA GLY A 229 -16.29 16.23 1.83
C GLY A 229 -15.64 15.47 0.68
N ALA A 230 -14.67 14.61 0.94
CA ALA A 230 -13.96 13.85 -0.07
C ALA A 230 -14.71 12.56 -0.44
N ARG A 231 -14.93 12.36 -1.73
CA ARG A 231 -15.59 11.14 -2.24
C ARG A 231 -14.56 10.04 -2.48
N LEU A 232 -14.02 9.52 -1.39
CA LEU A 232 -13.02 8.46 -1.44
C LEU A 232 -13.67 7.09 -1.55
N GLY A 233 -13.00 6.19 -2.25
CA GLY A 233 -13.27 4.78 -2.31
C GLY A 233 -12.02 3.96 -2.06
N TYR A 234 -12.16 2.66 -2.07
CA TYR A 234 -11.08 1.70 -1.98
C TYR A 234 -11.23 0.66 -3.08
N TYR A 235 -10.17 0.32 -3.77
CA TYR A 235 -10.21 -0.68 -4.84
C TYR A 235 -9.30 -1.86 -4.56
N ALA A 236 -9.63 -2.98 -5.21
CA ALA A 236 -8.76 -4.13 -5.35
C ALA A 236 -8.67 -4.49 -6.84
N LEU A 237 -7.45 -4.66 -7.33
CA LEU A 237 -7.13 -4.89 -8.74
C LEU A 237 -6.11 -6.01 -8.86
N VAL A 238 -6.31 -6.89 -9.83
CA VAL A 238 -5.32 -7.83 -10.32
C VAL A 238 -5.07 -7.50 -11.79
N ALA A 239 -3.80 -7.28 -12.11
CA ALA A 239 -3.35 -7.05 -13.48
C ALA A 239 -2.32 -8.11 -13.88
N VAL A 240 -2.30 -8.47 -15.15
CA VAL A 240 -1.35 -9.41 -15.74
C VAL A 240 -0.53 -8.65 -16.78
N LYS A 241 0.78 -8.63 -16.60
CA LYS A 241 1.71 -7.99 -17.55
C LYS A 241 1.73 -8.75 -18.86
N GLY A 242 1.59 -8.05 -19.99
CA GLY A 242 1.69 -8.64 -21.31
C GLY A 242 3.03 -9.36 -21.55
N GLU A 243 3.03 -10.38 -22.39
CA GLU A 243 4.25 -11.15 -22.70
C GLU A 243 5.21 -10.39 -23.64
N HIS A 244 4.72 -9.40 -24.37
CA HIS A 244 5.48 -8.60 -25.31
C HIS A 244 5.42 -7.12 -24.96
N HIS A 245 6.54 -6.60 -24.52
CA HIS A 245 6.86 -5.18 -24.66
C HIS A 245 7.88 -5.10 -25.81
N GLY A 246 7.37 -4.75 -26.99
CA GLY A 246 8.18 -4.34 -28.14
C GLY A 246 8.81 -2.98 -27.90
#